data_67162b76ffe68bbe850ef63d9bfd3fc5
#
_entry.id   67162b76ffe68bbe850ef63d9bfd3fc5
#
_cell.length_a   1.000
_cell.length_b   1.000
_cell.length_c   1.000
_cell.angle_alpha   90.00
_cell.angle_beta   90.00
_cell.angle_gamma   90.00
#
_symmetry.space_group_name_H-M   'P 1'
#
loop_
_entity.id
_entity.type
_entity.pdbx_description
1 polymer ?
#
loop_
_entity_poly.entity_id
_entity_poly.type
_entity_poly.pdbx_seq_one_letter_code
_entity_poly.pdbx_strand_id
1 'polypeptide(L)'
;MAEETKKTTIRRKNYVGITGYLKENTLECVKTKDGKDAIRGNLIVATSDTEAYKVQFYASHFYKSGKENPTYKDLLEVLPSRTMSIAAYLSGNPAANFQTAAQCSTKVYVRAHMEEYATKLDNKERSIVTLRGDGAKLKTATDSHPFVPEAMFAVDMYIESMSEEMKYNKETENNESTGRLLISGLLPDYKGTMNRISFVVPAGKLADFVQNNYEVHDTANFTGKLVDIEQKEVSSEAADDPFSWNGDTEAQFKTTFVRERRILGRDPGKLPIHEGDENAITQEEVKTGLVLRDQRIADNTTRRNTSGGNRRASAGMAANTLDSVTAPTVGTEDPFGGNFDDFNF
;
A
#
# COMPACT_ATOMS: atom_id res chain seq x y z
N MET A 1 -31.54 36.12 -7.33
CA MET A 1 -31.41 34.65 -7.20
C MET A 1 -30.01 34.31 -7.66
N ALA A 2 -29.13 33.96 -6.73
CA ALA A 2 -27.76 33.53 -7.06
C ALA A 2 -27.87 32.12 -7.61
N GLU A 3 -27.48 31.89 -8.85
CA GLU A 3 -27.25 30.56 -9.39
C GLU A 3 -26.12 29.90 -8.61
N GLU A 4 -26.46 28.94 -7.74
CA GLU A 4 -25.49 28.00 -7.21
C GLU A 4 -24.93 27.21 -8.41
N THR A 5 -23.82 27.66 -8.95
CA THR A 5 -23.01 26.86 -9.88
C THR A 5 -22.59 25.61 -9.14
N LYS A 6 -23.23 24.48 -9.44
CA LYS A 6 -22.78 23.17 -9.01
C LYS A 6 -21.34 23.01 -9.47
N LYS A 7 -20.36 23.22 -8.56
CA LYS A 7 -18.96 22.88 -8.80
C LYS A 7 -18.94 21.39 -9.17
N THR A 8 -18.67 21.09 -10.41
CA THR A 8 -18.47 19.72 -10.88
C THR A 8 -17.21 19.24 -10.19
N THR A 9 -17.34 18.33 -9.23
CA THR A 9 -16.19 17.77 -8.52
C THR A 9 -15.35 16.98 -9.52
N ILE A 10 -14.17 17.48 -9.85
CA ILE A 10 -13.25 16.81 -10.77
C ILE A 10 -12.77 15.54 -10.09
N ARG A 11 -13.03 14.39 -10.76
CA ARG A 11 -12.56 13.11 -10.25
C ARG A 11 -11.06 12.98 -10.49
N ARG A 12 -10.28 13.06 -9.43
CA ARG A 12 -8.83 12.86 -9.44
C ARG A 12 -8.48 11.38 -9.57
N LYS A 13 -7.38 11.11 -10.28
CA LYS A 13 -6.86 9.76 -10.40
C LYS A 13 -6.13 9.37 -9.12
N ASN A 14 -6.46 8.23 -8.56
CA ASN A 14 -5.70 7.50 -7.56
C ASN A 14 -5.95 6.03 -7.86
N TYR A 15 -5.18 5.49 -8.77
CA TYR A 15 -5.41 4.19 -9.35
C TYR A 15 -4.16 3.33 -9.24
N VAL A 16 -4.35 2.09 -8.84
CA VAL A 16 -3.34 1.03 -8.82
C VAL A 16 -3.91 -0.19 -9.53
N GLY A 17 -3.16 -0.69 -10.50
CA GLY A 17 -3.44 -1.94 -11.19
C GLY A 17 -2.36 -2.97 -10.89
N ILE A 18 -2.72 -4.13 -10.37
CA ILE A 18 -1.79 -5.21 -10.06
C ILE A 18 -2.22 -6.44 -10.85
N THR A 19 -1.36 -6.91 -11.75
CA THR A 19 -1.48 -8.20 -12.42
C THR A 19 -0.47 -9.15 -11.80
N GLY A 20 -0.88 -10.33 -11.38
CA GLY A 20 0.06 -11.27 -10.76
C GLY A 20 -0.58 -12.59 -10.36
N TYR A 21 0.19 -13.36 -9.62
CA TYR A 21 -0.18 -14.64 -9.07
C TYR A 21 -0.78 -14.46 -7.68
N LEU A 22 -1.88 -15.12 -7.40
CA LEU A 22 -2.52 -15.08 -6.07
C LEU A 22 -1.62 -15.79 -5.05
N LYS A 23 -0.91 -15.02 -4.22
CA LYS A 23 -0.01 -15.57 -3.18
C LYS A 23 -0.79 -16.05 -1.97
N GLU A 24 -1.71 -15.21 -1.47
CA GLU A 24 -2.60 -15.53 -0.35
C GLU A 24 -3.98 -14.93 -0.57
N ASN A 25 -5.00 -15.58 -0.01
CA ASN A 25 -6.38 -15.15 -0.13
C ASN A 25 -7.11 -15.40 1.19
N THR A 26 -7.51 -14.32 1.86
CA THR A 26 -8.25 -14.34 3.12
C THR A 26 -9.65 -13.73 2.99
N LEU A 27 -10.16 -13.62 1.74
CA LEU A 27 -11.51 -13.11 1.53
C LEU A 27 -12.55 -14.05 2.14
N GLU A 28 -13.49 -13.46 2.86
CA GLU A 28 -14.60 -14.16 3.50
C GLU A 28 -15.92 -13.42 3.30
N CYS A 29 -17.00 -14.19 3.18
CA CYS A 29 -18.34 -13.63 3.22
C CYS A 29 -18.77 -13.44 4.67
N VAL A 30 -19.21 -12.26 5.02
CA VAL A 30 -19.64 -11.91 6.38
C VAL A 30 -21.01 -11.24 6.37
N LYS A 31 -21.67 -11.25 7.50
CA LYS A 31 -22.86 -10.43 7.75
C LYS A 31 -22.45 -9.15 8.49
N THR A 32 -22.90 -8.01 8.02
CA THR A 32 -22.76 -6.73 8.75
C THR A 32 -23.63 -6.71 9.99
N LYS A 33 -23.45 -5.73 10.88
CA LYS A 33 -24.32 -5.53 12.06
C LYS A 33 -25.81 -5.42 11.69
N ASP A 34 -26.10 -4.88 10.50
CA ASP A 34 -27.45 -4.74 9.96
C ASP A 34 -27.94 -5.99 9.22
N GLY A 35 -27.23 -7.14 9.33
CA GLY A 35 -27.58 -8.40 8.71
C GLY A 35 -27.36 -8.47 7.19
N LYS A 36 -26.76 -7.44 6.59
CA LYS A 36 -26.46 -7.39 5.14
C LYS A 36 -25.24 -8.22 4.80
N ASP A 37 -25.22 -8.78 3.59
CA ASP A 37 -24.06 -9.51 3.10
C ASP A 37 -22.92 -8.55 2.69
N ALA A 38 -21.70 -8.90 3.08
CA ALA A 38 -20.48 -8.23 2.68
C ALA A 38 -19.36 -9.25 2.46
N ILE A 39 -18.34 -8.85 1.70
CA ILE A 39 -17.07 -9.58 1.58
C ILE A 39 -15.99 -8.69 2.16
N ARG A 40 -15.15 -9.28 3.01
CA ARG A 40 -13.97 -8.61 3.57
C ARG A 40 -12.76 -9.51 3.52
N GLY A 41 -11.56 -8.95 3.65
CA GLY A 41 -10.30 -9.68 3.73
C GLY A 41 -9.22 -9.08 2.85
N ASN A 42 -8.20 -9.87 2.58
CA ASN A 42 -7.04 -9.43 1.83
C ASN A 42 -6.76 -10.38 0.67
N LEU A 43 -6.27 -9.82 -0.43
CA LEU A 43 -5.56 -10.55 -1.46
C LEU A 43 -4.09 -10.14 -1.40
N ILE A 44 -3.17 -11.11 -1.35
CA ILE A 44 -1.75 -10.87 -1.55
C ILE A 44 -1.42 -11.38 -2.95
N VAL A 45 -0.98 -10.47 -3.81
CA VAL A 45 -0.68 -10.74 -5.22
C VAL A 45 0.82 -10.62 -5.44
N ALA A 46 1.46 -11.71 -5.87
CA ALA A 46 2.88 -11.74 -6.18
C ALA A 46 3.13 -11.40 -7.66
N THR A 47 4.07 -10.51 -7.93
CA THR A 47 4.59 -10.23 -9.27
C THR A 47 5.88 -10.99 -9.53
N SER A 48 6.58 -11.39 -8.47
CA SER A 48 7.77 -12.27 -8.50
C SER A 48 7.84 -13.09 -7.20
N ASP A 49 8.89 -13.84 -7.01
CA ASP A 49 9.20 -14.59 -5.78
C ASP A 49 9.48 -13.67 -4.57
N THR A 50 10.06 -12.51 -4.82
CA THR A 50 10.47 -11.53 -3.82
C THR A 50 9.54 -10.31 -3.72
N GLU A 51 8.60 -10.14 -4.67
CA GLU A 51 7.75 -8.96 -4.76
C GLU A 51 6.27 -9.34 -4.68
N ALA A 52 5.58 -8.83 -3.66
CA ALA A 52 4.16 -9.10 -3.45
C ALA A 52 3.44 -7.91 -2.79
N TYR A 53 2.16 -7.75 -3.13
CA TYR A 53 1.33 -6.61 -2.73
C TYR A 53 0.09 -7.08 -1.97
N LYS A 54 -0.09 -6.55 -0.76
CA LYS A 54 -1.29 -6.78 0.04
C LYS A 54 -2.34 -5.74 -0.30
N VAL A 55 -3.50 -6.19 -0.78
CA VAL A 55 -4.66 -5.35 -1.08
C VAL A 55 -5.80 -5.73 -0.18
N GLN A 56 -6.35 -4.75 0.54
CA GLN A 56 -7.47 -4.94 1.44
C GLN A 56 -8.78 -4.69 0.73
N PHE A 57 -9.78 -5.52 1.01
CA PHE A 57 -11.11 -5.41 0.46
C PHE A 57 -12.17 -5.35 1.54
N TYR A 58 -13.15 -4.48 1.30
CA TYR A 58 -14.44 -4.50 1.95
C TYR A 58 -15.50 -4.10 0.92
N ALA A 59 -16.45 -4.97 0.66
CA ALA A 59 -17.53 -4.70 -0.28
C ALA A 59 -18.85 -5.22 0.28
N SER A 60 -19.80 -4.30 0.56
CA SER A 60 -21.19 -4.67 0.85
C SER A 60 -21.89 -5.11 -0.44
N HIS A 61 -22.83 -6.05 -0.35
CA HIS A 61 -23.60 -6.53 -1.49
C HIS A 61 -24.35 -5.40 -2.21
N PHE A 62 -24.93 -4.49 -1.44
CA PHE A 62 -25.63 -3.32 -1.98
C PHE A 62 -25.02 -2.02 -1.47
N TYR A 63 -24.99 -1.00 -2.31
CA TYR A 63 -24.71 0.36 -1.87
C TYR A 63 -25.84 0.89 -0.98
N LYS A 64 -25.58 1.99 -0.26
CA LYS A 64 -26.62 2.70 0.51
C LYS A 64 -27.81 3.14 -0.36
N SER A 65 -27.59 3.33 -1.65
CA SER A 65 -28.62 3.66 -2.63
C SER A 65 -29.52 2.47 -3.04
N GLY A 66 -29.26 1.28 -2.53
CA GLY A 66 -29.97 0.04 -2.90
C GLY A 66 -29.50 -0.59 -4.21
N LYS A 67 -28.54 0.02 -4.92
CA LYS A 67 -27.95 -0.57 -6.13
C LYS A 67 -26.98 -1.66 -5.76
N GLU A 68 -26.92 -2.71 -6.57
CA GLU A 68 -25.95 -3.80 -6.44
C GLU A 68 -24.53 -3.27 -6.60
N ASN A 69 -23.61 -3.75 -5.73
CA ASN A 69 -22.22 -3.35 -5.76
C ASN A 69 -21.42 -4.28 -6.69
N PRO A 70 -20.92 -3.78 -7.84
CA PRO A 70 -20.16 -4.61 -8.77
C PRO A 70 -18.87 -5.17 -8.17
N THR A 71 -18.25 -4.47 -7.22
CA THR A 71 -17.08 -4.97 -6.51
C THR A 71 -17.40 -6.24 -5.72
N TYR A 72 -18.56 -6.29 -5.04
CA TYR A 72 -19.00 -7.49 -4.34
C TYR A 72 -19.11 -8.69 -5.29
N LYS A 73 -19.71 -8.47 -6.46
CA LYS A 73 -19.86 -9.49 -7.49
C LYS A 73 -18.52 -9.97 -8.05
N ASP A 74 -17.62 -9.03 -8.36
CA ASP A 74 -16.26 -9.35 -8.83
C ASP A 74 -15.51 -10.20 -7.77
N LEU A 75 -15.64 -9.86 -6.47
CA LEU A 75 -15.00 -10.58 -5.37
C LEU A 75 -15.54 -11.99 -5.14
N LEU A 76 -16.81 -12.26 -5.44
CA LEU A 76 -17.37 -13.61 -5.38
C LEU A 76 -16.64 -14.59 -6.31
N GLU A 77 -16.13 -14.10 -7.45
CA GLU A 77 -15.38 -14.91 -8.43
C GLU A 77 -13.99 -15.29 -7.92
N VAL A 78 -13.42 -14.51 -7.00
CA VAL A 78 -12.07 -14.70 -6.49
C VAL A 78 -12.01 -15.20 -5.04
N LEU A 79 -13.11 -15.69 -4.48
CA LEU A 79 -13.12 -16.28 -3.14
C LEU A 79 -12.16 -17.48 -3.04
N PRO A 80 -11.63 -17.80 -1.82
CA PRO A 80 -10.73 -18.93 -1.61
C PRO A 80 -11.29 -20.28 -2.11
N SER A 81 -12.61 -20.46 -2.04
CA SER A 81 -13.29 -21.68 -2.54
C SER A 81 -13.27 -21.83 -4.07
N ARG A 82 -12.93 -20.77 -4.81
CA ARG A 82 -12.91 -20.72 -6.27
C ARG A 82 -11.53 -20.51 -6.87
N THR A 83 -10.53 -20.30 -6.01
CA THR A 83 -9.16 -19.93 -6.44
C THR A 83 -8.13 -20.81 -5.74
N MET A 84 -6.99 -20.97 -6.39
CA MET A 84 -5.80 -21.62 -5.84
C MET A 84 -4.74 -20.53 -5.56
N SER A 85 -4.35 -20.34 -4.30
CA SER A 85 -3.23 -19.47 -3.96
C SER A 85 -1.91 -20.24 -3.93
N ILE A 86 -0.78 -19.52 -4.08
CA ILE A 86 0.56 -20.09 -3.94
C ILE A 86 0.70 -20.78 -2.57
N ALA A 87 0.25 -20.12 -1.49
CA ALA A 87 0.31 -20.65 -0.14
C ALA A 87 -0.50 -21.95 0.00
N ALA A 88 -1.71 -22.00 -0.58
CA ALA A 88 -2.54 -23.20 -0.57
C ALA A 88 -1.90 -24.35 -1.37
N TYR A 89 -1.31 -24.05 -2.52
CA TYR A 89 -0.61 -25.06 -3.33
C TYR A 89 0.61 -25.63 -2.58
N LEU A 90 1.46 -24.78 -1.98
CA LEU A 90 2.66 -25.18 -1.24
C LEU A 90 2.31 -25.97 0.01
N SER A 91 1.19 -25.70 0.68
CA SER A 91 0.75 -26.49 1.85
C SER A 91 0.47 -27.96 1.49
N GLY A 92 -0.01 -28.22 0.28
CA GLY A 92 -0.19 -29.58 -0.24
C GLY A 92 1.04 -30.17 -0.94
N ASN A 93 2.02 -29.33 -1.30
CA ASN A 93 3.20 -29.68 -2.08
C ASN A 93 4.47 -29.01 -1.51
N PRO A 94 4.94 -29.36 -0.31
CA PRO A 94 6.00 -28.64 0.39
C PRO A 94 7.36 -28.67 -0.30
N ALA A 95 7.59 -29.61 -1.23
CA ALA A 95 8.81 -29.69 -2.03
C ALA A 95 8.79 -28.83 -3.30
N ALA A 96 7.64 -28.19 -3.63
CA ALA A 96 7.54 -27.35 -4.81
C ALA A 96 8.22 -25.98 -4.59
N ASN A 97 8.85 -25.46 -5.64
CA ASN A 97 9.41 -24.11 -5.62
C ASN A 97 8.34 -23.06 -5.99
N PHE A 98 8.70 -21.78 -5.81
CA PHE A 98 7.80 -20.67 -6.13
C PHE A 98 7.31 -20.70 -7.58
N GLN A 99 8.18 -20.97 -8.55
CA GLN A 99 7.81 -20.95 -9.97
C GLN A 99 6.74 -21.99 -10.29
N THR A 100 6.89 -23.21 -9.79
CA THR A 100 5.89 -24.27 -9.96
C THR A 100 4.58 -23.88 -9.28
N ALA A 101 4.64 -23.39 -8.05
CA ALA A 101 3.46 -22.95 -7.32
C ALA A 101 2.74 -21.78 -8.02
N ALA A 102 3.48 -20.82 -8.57
CA ALA A 102 2.93 -19.69 -9.30
C ALA A 102 2.22 -20.13 -10.59
N GLN A 103 2.79 -21.09 -11.33
CA GLN A 103 2.15 -21.64 -12.53
C GLN A 103 0.82 -22.34 -12.22
N CYS A 104 0.73 -23.01 -11.07
CA CYS A 104 -0.47 -23.72 -10.61
C CYS A 104 -1.47 -22.80 -9.88
N SER A 105 -1.06 -21.59 -9.52
CA SER A 105 -1.90 -20.63 -8.82
C SER A 105 -2.82 -19.85 -9.76
N THR A 106 -3.87 -19.28 -9.17
CA THR A 106 -4.78 -18.42 -9.90
C THR A 106 -4.11 -17.10 -10.27
N LYS A 107 -4.22 -16.72 -11.53
CA LYS A 107 -3.78 -15.41 -12.06
C LYS A 107 -4.90 -14.40 -11.86
N VAL A 108 -4.57 -13.25 -11.29
CA VAL A 108 -5.53 -12.20 -10.97
C VAL A 108 -5.10 -10.84 -11.50
N TYR A 109 -6.10 -10.02 -11.76
CA TYR A 109 -5.96 -8.59 -11.95
C TYR A 109 -6.73 -7.87 -10.85
N VAL A 110 -6.05 -7.03 -10.08
CA VAL A 110 -6.60 -6.30 -8.95
C VAL A 110 -6.56 -4.81 -9.25
N ARG A 111 -7.70 -4.13 -9.06
CA ARG A 111 -7.80 -2.68 -9.04
C ARG A 111 -7.84 -2.20 -7.60
N ALA A 112 -7.06 -1.18 -7.32
CA ALA A 112 -6.97 -0.60 -5.99
C ALA A 112 -6.68 0.91 -6.09
N HIS A 113 -6.70 1.57 -4.95
CA HIS A 113 -6.18 2.92 -4.77
C HIS A 113 -5.26 2.95 -3.55
N MET A 114 -4.41 3.97 -3.49
CA MET A 114 -3.53 4.21 -2.35
C MET A 114 -4.27 5.02 -1.29
N GLU A 115 -4.24 4.56 -0.06
CA GLU A 115 -4.79 5.26 1.10
C GLU A 115 -3.74 5.38 2.18
N GLU A 116 -3.62 6.56 2.78
CA GLU A 116 -2.78 6.76 3.93
C GLU A 116 -3.53 6.36 5.20
N TYR A 117 -2.94 5.45 5.98
CA TYR A 117 -3.33 5.19 7.35
C TYR A 117 -2.34 5.85 8.29
N ALA A 118 -2.77 6.87 9.02
CA ALA A 118 -1.93 7.61 9.95
C ALA A 118 -2.51 7.61 11.36
N THR A 119 -1.63 7.52 12.36
CA THR A 119 -1.94 7.58 13.81
C THR A 119 -0.88 8.40 14.52
N LYS A 120 -1.18 8.87 15.72
CA LYS A 120 -0.18 9.47 16.62
C LYS A 120 0.23 8.45 17.70
N LEU A 121 1.53 8.26 17.84
CA LEU A 121 2.14 7.47 18.91
C LEU A 121 3.22 8.33 19.58
N ASP A 122 3.15 8.51 20.90
CA ASP A 122 4.07 9.36 21.67
C ASP A 122 4.22 10.77 21.06
N ASN A 123 3.10 11.37 20.66
CA ASN A 123 3.00 12.65 19.96
C ASN A 123 3.71 12.73 18.61
N LYS A 124 4.22 11.60 18.08
CA LYS A 124 4.79 11.50 16.73
C LYS A 124 3.76 10.90 15.79
N GLU A 125 3.58 11.53 14.65
CA GLU A 125 2.78 10.98 13.57
C GLU A 125 3.52 9.79 12.94
N ARG A 126 2.79 8.68 12.77
CA ARG A 126 3.24 7.52 12.02
C ARG A 126 2.22 7.23 10.95
N SER A 127 2.67 7.16 9.72
CA SER A 127 1.81 6.85 8.59
C SER A 127 2.36 5.68 7.79
N ILE A 128 1.44 4.91 7.24
CA ILE A 128 1.73 3.87 6.25
C ILE A 128 0.77 4.04 5.08
N VAL A 129 1.21 3.65 3.90
CA VAL A 129 0.35 3.61 2.73
C VAL A 129 -0.16 2.19 2.54
N THR A 130 -1.47 2.08 2.42
CA THR A 130 -2.19 0.82 2.20
C THR A 130 -2.86 0.83 0.84
N LEU A 131 -3.09 -0.35 0.27
CA LEU A 131 -3.83 -0.51 -0.96
C LEU A 131 -5.25 -0.98 -0.63
N ARG A 132 -6.23 -0.15 -0.99
CA ARG A 132 -7.65 -0.47 -0.86
C ARG A 132 -8.20 -0.94 -2.19
N GLY A 133 -8.80 -2.12 -2.19
CA GLY A 133 -9.28 -2.76 -3.41
C GLY A 133 -10.62 -2.22 -3.89
N ASP A 134 -10.64 -1.85 -5.18
CA ASP A 134 -11.83 -1.41 -5.91
C ASP A 134 -12.45 -2.54 -6.74
N GLY A 135 -11.76 -3.67 -6.89
CA GLY A 135 -12.22 -4.86 -7.60
C GLY A 135 -11.10 -5.83 -7.88
N ALA A 136 -11.44 -7.09 -8.06
CA ALA A 136 -10.49 -8.14 -8.44
C ALA A 136 -11.17 -9.10 -9.43
N LYS A 137 -10.43 -9.52 -10.47
CA LYS A 137 -10.91 -10.42 -11.51
C LYS A 137 -9.90 -11.49 -11.82
N LEU A 138 -10.38 -12.65 -12.24
CA LEU A 138 -9.52 -13.67 -12.83
C LEU A 138 -8.89 -13.14 -14.12
N LYS A 139 -7.60 -13.38 -14.31
CA LYS A 139 -6.86 -12.96 -15.49
C LYS A 139 -6.53 -14.16 -16.35
N THR A 140 -7.09 -14.20 -17.55
CA THR A 140 -6.77 -15.20 -18.56
C THR A 140 -5.77 -14.60 -19.55
N ALA A 141 -4.70 -15.29 -19.85
CA ALA A 141 -3.79 -14.91 -20.94
C ALA A 141 -4.45 -15.20 -22.30
N THR A 142 -4.33 -14.26 -23.22
CA THR A 142 -4.70 -14.45 -24.62
C THR A 142 -3.50 -14.07 -25.50
N ASP A 143 -3.47 -14.51 -26.75
CA ASP A 143 -2.37 -14.18 -27.68
C ASP A 143 -2.19 -12.68 -27.89
N SER A 144 -3.29 -11.92 -27.85
CA SER A 144 -3.28 -10.45 -27.95
C SER A 144 -2.97 -9.73 -26.64
N HIS A 145 -3.14 -10.41 -25.48
CA HIS A 145 -2.92 -9.85 -24.15
C HIS A 145 -2.20 -10.88 -23.28
N PRO A 146 -0.87 -11.00 -23.42
CA PRO A 146 -0.10 -11.93 -22.61
C PRO A 146 -0.20 -11.57 -21.13
N PHE A 147 -0.09 -12.58 -20.29
CA PHE A 147 -0.02 -12.36 -18.84
C PHE A 147 1.37 -11.86 -18.47
N VAL A 148 1.45 -10.60 -18.04
CA VAL A 148 2.67 -9.96 -17.54
C VAL A 148 2.43 -9.55 -16.10
N PRO A 149 3.13 -10.16 -15.12
CA PRO A 149 3.04 -9.74 -13.74
C PRO A 149 3.63 -8.35 -13.54
N GLU A 150 2.83 -7.41 -13.04
CA GLU A 150 3.26 -6.02 -12.82
C GLU A 150 2.34 -5.32 -11.82
N ALA A 151 2.85 -4.27 -11.18
CA ALA A 151 2.08 -3.41 -10.30
C ALA A 151 2.33 -1.94 -10.68
N MET A 152 1.34 -1.33 -11.32
CA MET A 152 1.42 0.01 -11.87
C MET A 152 0.45 0.94 -11.16
N PHE A 153 0.79 2.23 -11.10
CA PHE A 153 -0.11 3.26 -10.60
C PHE A 153 -0.25 4.45 -11.55
N ALA A 154 -1.35 5.17 -11.41
CA ALA A 154 -1.58 6.47 -12.02
C ALA A 154 -2.26 7.38 -11.01
N VAL A 155 -1.68 8.55 -10.74
CA VAL A 155 -2.15 9.48 -9.71
C VAL A 155 -2.19 10.91 -10.21
N ASP A 156 -3.19 11.65 -9.73
CA ASP A 156 -3.24 13.10 -9.78
C ASP A 156 -2.96 13.60 -8.36
N MET A 157 -1.87 14.34 -8.17
CA MET A 157 -1.46 14.80 -6.86
C MET A 157 -1.06 16.27 -6.85
N TYR A 158 -1.24 16.92 -5.72
CA TYR A 158 -0.64 18.20 -5.42
C TYR A 158 0.76 17.96 -4.86
N ILE A 159 1.78 18.63 -5.40
CA ILE A 159 3.15 18.54 -4.92
C ILE A 159 3.31 19.37 -3.64
N GLU A 160 3.41 18.68 -2.50
CA GLU A 160 3.64 19.33 -1.20
C GLU A 160 5.12 19.71 -0.99
N SER A 161 6.02 18.83 -1.41
CA SER A 161 7.45 19.08 -1.37
C SER A 161 8.19 18.20 -2.39
N MET A 162 9.36 18.70 -2.81
CA MET A 162 10.27 17.99 -3.70
C MET A 162 11.71 18.25 -3.23
N SER A 163 12.51 17.20 -3.09
CA SER A 163 13.89 17.29 -2.66
C SER A 163 14.74 16.18 -3.28
N GLU A 164 16.04 16.40 -3.39
CA GLU A 164 16.97 15.33 -3.75
C GLU A 164 17.12 14.34 -2.60
N GLU A 165 17.25 13.07 -2.95
CA GLU A 165 17.56 12.03 -1.97
C GLU A 165 19.05 12.07 -1.64
N MET A 166 19.36 12.28 -0.36
CA MET A 166 20.72 12.28 0.16
C MET A 166 21.01 10.97 0.88
N LYS A 167 22.15 10.35 0.60
CA LYS A 167 22.61 9.13 1.27
C LYS A 167 23.95 9.40 1.93
N TYR A 168 24.06 9.01 3.21
CA TYR A 168 25.34 9.12 3.93
C TYR A 168 26.34 8.12 3.35
N ASN A 169 27.46 8.63 2.87
CA ASN A 169 28.59 7.84 2.42
C ASN A 169 29.60 7.70 3.57
N LYS A 170 29.82 6.46 4.01
CA LYS A 170 30.74 6.16 5.14
C LYS A 170 32.21 6.43 4.81
N GLU A 171 32.59 6.36 3.53
CA GLU A 171 33.97 6.57 3.07
C GLU A 171 34.34 8.06 3.04
N THR A 172 33.41 8.89 2.63
CA THR A 172 33.61 10.34 2.55
C THR A 172 33.10 11.09 3.79
N GLU A 173 32.41 10.40 4.72
CA GLU A 173 31.74 10.94 5.92
C GLU A 173 30.77 12.10 5.60
N ASN A 174 30.26 12.15 4.37
CA ASN A 174 29.35 13.19 3.90
C ASN A 174 28.04 12.62 3.34
N ASN A 175 27.00 13.48 3.33
CA ASN A 175 25.79 13.18 2.62
C ASN A 175 25.99 13.49 1.13
N GLU A 176 25.83 12.51 0.27
CA GLU A 176 25.95 12.62 -1.17
C GLU A 176 24.59 12.46 -1.84
N SER A 177 24.33 13.24 -2.90
CA SER A 177 23.12 13.10 -3.68
C SER A 177 23.12 11.75 -4.43
N THR A 178 22.01 11.05 -4.37
CA THR A 178 21.81 9.82 -5.17
C THR A 178 21.37 10.14 -6.60
N GLY A 179 21.09 11.41 -6.92
CA GLY A 179 20.46 11.85 -8.16
C GLY A 179 18.98 11.49 -8.27
N ARG A 180 18.39 10.89 -7.23
CA ARG A 180 16.96 10.57 -7.16
C ARG A 180 16.20 11.74 -6.52
N LEU A 181 14.95 11.96 -6.95
CA LEU A 181 14.07 12.95 -6.30
C LEU A 181 13.04 12.25 -5.43
N LEU A 182 12.84 12.81 -4.25
CA LEU A 182 11.75 12.45 -3.33
C LEU A 182 10.65 13.50 -3.46
N ILE A 183 9.43 13.06 -3.77
CA ILE A 183 8.26 13.91 -3.87
C ILE A 183 7.26 13.51 -2.80
N SER A 184 6.87 14.46 -1.94
CA SER A 184 5.69 14.31 -1.08
C SER A 184 4.47 14.84 -1.84
N GLY A 185 3.54 13.95 -2.14
CA GLY A 185 2.30 14.28 -2.85
C GLY A 185 1.08 14.18 -1.94
N LEU A 186 0.14 15.11 -2.11
CA LEU A 186 -1.17 15.05 -1.48
C LEU A 186 -2.20 14.57 -2.50
N LEU A 187 -2.79 13.40 -2.25
CA LEU A 187 -3.79 12.78 -3.10
C LEU A 187 -5.17 12.94 -2.46
N PRO A 188 -6.10 13.68 -3.08
CA PRO A 188 -7.46 13.78 -2.57
C PRO A 188 -8.22 12.48 -2.75
N ASP A 189 -8.90 12.03 -1.70
CA ASP A 189 -9.87 10.95 -1.78
C ASP A 189 -11.25 11.46 -2.27
N TYR A 190 -12.22 10.55 -2.39
CA TYR A 190 -13.57 10.90 -2.84
C TYR A 190 -14.36 11.77 -1.84
N LYS A 191 -13.89 11.93 -0.60
CA LYS A 191 -14.44 12.82 0.43
C LYS A 191 -13.72 14.16 0.50
N GLY A 192 -12.67 14.32 -0.29
CA GLY A 192 -11.80 15.50 -0.26
C GLY A 192 -10.71 15.44 0.80
N THR A 193 -10.56 14.32 1.54
CA THR A 193 -9.46 14.15 2.50
C THR A 193 -8.14 14.00 1.75
N MET A 194 -7.11 14.72 2.15
CA MET A 194 -5.77 14.56 1.55
C MET A 194 -5.02 13.39 2.17
N ASN A 195 -4.51 12.50 1.30
CA ASN A 195 -3.60 11.43 1.67
C ASN A 195 -2.17 11.86 1.36
N ARG A 196 -1.28 11.93 2.35
CA ARG A 196 0.12 12.26 2.15
C ARG A 196 0.89 11.00 1.76
N ILE A 197 1.44 10.98 0.56
CA ILE A 197 2.12 9.81 0.00
C ILE A 197 3.45 10.24 -0.62
N SER A 198 4.52 9.51 -0.26
CA SER A 198 5.85 9.77 -0.82
C SER A 198 6.08 8.95 -2.08
N PHE A 199 6.67 9.58 -3.08
CA PHE A 199 7.07 9.00 -4.35
C PHE A 199 8.54 9.24 -4.61
N VAL A 200 9.12 8.38 -5.46
CA VAL A 200 10.52 8.45 -5.84
C VAL A 200 10.62 8.58 -7.35
N VAL A 201 11.37 9.56 -7.82
CA VAL A 201 11.75 9.66 -9.23
C VAL A 201 13.17 9.08 -9.36
N PRO A 202 13.39 8.06 -10.21
CA PRO A 202 14.72 7.50 -10.43
C PRO A 202 15.69 8.55 -10.98
N ALA A 203 16.96 8.42 -10.63
CA ALA A 203 18.03 9.27 -11.15
C ALA A 203 18.09 9.26 -12.70
N GLY A 204 18.50 10.37 -13.29
CA GLY A 204 18.67 10.54 -14.71
C GLY A 204 17.65 11.48 -15.35
N LYS A 205 17.45 11.35 -16.67
CA LYS A 205 16.68 12.32 -17.49
C LYS A 205 15.27 12.61 -16.96
N LEU A 206 14.63 11.65 -16.28
CA LEU A 206 13.30 11.87 -15.70
C LEU A 206 13.38 12.77 -14.46
N ALA A 207 14.40 12.59 -13.62
CA ALA A 207 14.63 13.45 -12.47
C ALA A 207 14.92 14.88 -12.90
N ASP A 208 15.82 15.05 -13.89
CA ASP A 208 16.13 16.35 -14.49
C ASP A 208 14.89 17.02 -15.08
N PHE A 209 14.06 16.23 -15.80
CA PHE A 209 12.82 16.75 -16.37
C PHE A 209 11.85 17.22 -15.29
N VAL A 210 11.64 16.41 -14.25
CA VAL A 210 10.71 16.74 -13.16
C VAL A 210 11.22 17.98 -12.42
N GLN A 211 12.51 18.05 -12.08
CA GLN A 211 13.11 19.18 -11.38
C GLN A 211 13.03 20.50 -12.15
N ASN A 212 13.09 20.43 -13.50
CA ASN A 212 13.07 21.62 -14.34
C ASN A 212 11.66 22.07 -14.76
N ASN A 213 10.64 21.24 -14.63
CA ASN A 213 9.30 21.54 -15.15
C ASN A 213 8.19 21.52 -14.09
N TYR A 214 8.44 21.02 -12.89
CA TYR A 214 7.45 20.98 -11.82
C TYR A 214 7.92 21.79 -10.64
N GLU A 215 6.98 22.50 -10.04
CA GLU A 215 7.21 23.30 -8.83
C GLU A 215 6.38 22.74 -7.67
N VAL A 216 6.76 23.13 -6.46
CA VAL A 216 5.92 22.90 -5.27
C VAL A 216 4.61 23.66 -5.50
N HIS A 217 3.49 23.05 -5.15
CA HIS A 217 2.11 23.50 -5.35
C HIS A 217 1.51 23.19 -6.73
N ASP A 218 2.26 22.66 -7.65
CA ASP A 218 1.71 22.16 -8.92
C ASP A 218 0.82 20.93 -8.70
N THR A 219 -0.12 20.75 -9.60
CA THR A 219 -0.86 19.50 -9.76
C THR A 219 -0.19 18.64 -10.83
N ALA A 220 0.34 17.50 -10.39
CA ALA A 220 1.05 16.56 -11.24
C ALA A 220 0.21 15.32 -11.55
N ASN A 221 0.30 14.85 -12.80
CA ASN A 221 -0.28 13.60 -13.26
C ASN A 221 0.85 12.58 -13.51
N PHE A 222 1.15 11.76 -12.53
CA PHE A 222 2.25 10.80 -12.64
C PHE A 222 1.75 9.37 -12.82
N THR A 223 2.53 8.60 -13.56
CA THR A 223 2.41 7.16 -13.69
C THR A 223 3.70 6.49 -13.22
N GLY A 224 3.57 5.29 -12.69
CA GLY A 224 4.75 4.62 -12.17
C GLY A 224 4.49 3.19 -11.74
N LYS A 225 5.50 2.61 -11.12
CA LYS A 225 5.50 1.23 -10.63
C LYS A 225 5.57 1.23 -9.11
N LEU A 226 4.75 0.38 -8.48
CA LEU A 226 4.97 0.00 -7.09
C LEU A 226 6.16 -0.95 -7.02
N VAL A 227 6.94 -0.83 -5.96
CA VAL A 227 8.05 -1.72 -5.61
C VAL A 227 7.87 -2.13 -4.16
N ASP A 228 7.66 -3.40 -3.88
CA ASP A 228 7.60 -3.97 -2.53
C ASP A 228 8.40 -5.27 -2.54
N ILE A 229 9.71 -5.13 -2.34
CA ILE A 229 10.69 -6.21 -2.47
C ILE A 229 11.17 -6.62 -1.09
N GLU A 230 11.06 -7.91 -0.81
CA GLU A 230 11.70 -8.56 0.33
C GLU A 230 13.14 -8.91 -0.03
N GLN A 231 14.12 -8.28 0.63
CA GLN A 231 15.53 -8.57 0.50
C GLN A 231 16.01 -9.33 1.73
N LYS A 232 16.61 -10.51 1.52
CA LYS A 232 17.27 -11.29 2.57
C LYS A 232 18.76 -11.08 2.45
N GLU A 233 19.32 -10.35 3.40
CA GLU A 233 20.76 -10.17 3.51
C GLU A 233 21.30 -11.17 4.53
N VAL A 234 22.38 -11.87 4.17
CA VAL A 234 23.12 -12.70 5.13
C VAL A 234 23.86 -11.76 6.05
N SER A 235 23.57 -11.79 7.33
CA SER A 235 24.30 -11.01 8.33
C SER A 235 25.73 -11.56 8.44
N SER A 236 26.72 -10.77 8.01
CA SER A 236 28.12 -11.13 8.13
C SER A 236 28.63 -11.11 9.58
N GLU A 237 27.85 -10.57 10.50
CA GLU A 237 28.22 -10.48 11.93
C GLU A 237 28.27 -11.85 12.64
N ALA A 238 27.62 -12.87 12.06
CA ALA A 238 27.65 -14.23 12.62
C ALA A 238 28.98 -14.99 12.32
N ALA A 239 29.81 -14.48 11.40
CA ALA A 239 31.05 -15.14 11.01
C ALA A 239 32.23 -14.86 11.97
N ASP A 240 32.14 -13.82 12.79
CA ASP A 240 33.24 -13.34 13.64
C ASP A 240 33.01 -13.51 15.17
N ASP A 241 31.99 -14.26 15.58
CA ASP A 241 31.81 -14.56 17.00
C ASP A 241 32.79 -15.70 17.43
N PRO A 242 33.90 -15.36 18.14
CA PRO A 242 34.87 -16.36 18.58
C PRO A 242 34.32 -17.32 19.66
N PHE A 243 33.08 -17.10 20.12
CA PHE A 243 32.40 -17.93 21.10
C PHE A 243 31.34 -18.87 20.51
N SER A 244 31.19 -18.92 19.19
CA SER A 244 30.31 -19.91 18.56
C SER A 244 30.92 -21.30 18.71
N TRP A 245 30.48 -22.01 19.75
CA TRP A 245 30.96 -23.33 20.16
C TRP A 245 30.65 -24.45 19.16
N ASN A 246 29.66 -24.29 18.31
CA ASN A 246 29.26 -25.28 17.31
C ASN A 246 29.39 -24.65 15.89
N GLY A 247 30.16 -25.32 15.03
CA GLY A 247 30.37 -24.95 13.64
C GLY A 247 29.13 -24.95 12.75
N ASP A 248 27.93 -25.02 13.31
CA ASP A 248 26.64 -24.82 12.66
C ASP A 248 26.15 -23.39 12.94
N THR A 249 26.84 -22.42 12.36
CA THR A 249 26.30 -21.06 12.27
C THR A 249 25.12 -21.09 11.29
N GLU A 250 23.90 -21.23 11.80
CA GLU A 250 22.72 -20.88 11.03
C GLU A 250 22.90 -19.44 10.58
N ALA A 251 23.05 -19.25 9.28
CA ALA A 251 23.20 -17.92 8.69
C ALA A 251 22.00 -17.06 9.14
N GLN A 252 22.27 -16.07 9.99
CA GLN A 252 21.23 -15.13 10.41
C GLN A 252 20.88 -14.25 9.20
N PHE A 253 19.69 -14.43 8.68
CA PHE A 253 19.17 -13.63 7.60
C PHE A 253 18.48 -12.39 8.16
N LYS A 254 18.99 -11.23 7.81
CA LYS A 254 18.30 -9.97 8.02
C LYS A 254 17.37 -9.71 6.85
N THR A 255 16.07 -9.76 7.10
CA THR A 255 15.07 -9.42 6.08
C THR A 255 14.84 -7.92 6.09
N THR A 256 15.11 -7.26 4.98
CA THR A 256 14.81 -5.85 4.73
C THR A 256 13.73 -5.74 3.66
N PHE A 257 12.82 -4.77 3.83
CA PHE A 257 11.77 -4.50 2.85
C PHE A 257 12.04 -3.16 2.17
N VAL A 258 12.12 -3.17 0.85
CA VAL A 258 12.20 -1.95 0.03
C VAL A 258 10.81 -1.66 -0.51
N ARG A 259 10.18 -0.58 -0.02
CA ARG A 259 8.84 -0.14 -0.44
C ARG A 259 8.92 1.23 -1.07
N GLU A 260 8.79 1.28 -2.39
CA GLU A 260 8.86 2.52 -3.15
C GLU A 260 7.66 2.66 -4.09
N ARG A 261 7.26 3.89 -4.34
CA ARG A 261 6.33 4.28 -5.41
C ARG A 261 7.16 5.03 -6.43
N ARG A 262 7.66 4.27 -7.42
CA ARG A 262 8.63 4.76 -8.37
C ARG A 262 7.92 5.37 -9.57
N ILE A 263 8.06 6.69 -9.75
CA ILE A 263 7.54 7.40 -10.92
C ILE A 263 8.37 7.00 -12.13
N LEU A 264 7.69 6.57 -13.21
CA LEU A 264 8.31 6.19 -14.46
C LEU A 264 7.99 7.17 -15.58
N GLY A 265 7.00 8.04 -15.37
CA GLY A 265 6.58 9.01 -16.37
C GLY A 265 5.37 9.80 -15.92
N ARG A 266 4.79 10.49 -16.87
CA ARG A 266 3.54 11.23 -16.74
C ARG A 266 2.47 10.66 -17.67
N ASP A 267 1.23 11.00 -17.41
CA ASP A 267 0.13 10.69 -18.31
C ASP A 267 0.40 11.34 -19.68
N PRO A 268 0.41 10.58 -20.80
CA PRO A 268 0.72 11.13 -22.11
C PRO A 268 -0.17 12.34 -22.44
N GLY A 269 0.45 13.42 -22.91
CA GLY A 269 -0.25 14.65 -23.31
C GLY A 269 -0.63 15.61 -22.19
N LYS A 270 -0.39 15.27 -20.91
CA LYS A 270 -0.62 16.17 -19.79
C LYS A 270 0.66 16.91 -19.39
N LEU A 271 0.61 18.20 -19.37
CA LEU A 271 1.64 19.10 -18.83
C LEU A 271 1.42 19.27 -17.32
N PRO A 272 2.45 19.77 -16.59
CA PRO A 272 2.20 20.29 -15.24
C PRO A 272 1.03 21.27 -15.24
N ILE A 273 0.19 21.19 -14.24
CA ILE A 273 -0.92 22.09 -14.05
C ILE A 273 -0.50 23.01 -12.91
N HIS A 274 -0.16 24.27 -13.26
CA HIS A 274 0.30 25.23 -12.28
C HIS A 274 -0.82 25.75 -11.40
N GLU A 275 -0.46 26.30 -10.25
CA GLU A 275 -1.43 26.90 -9.35
C GLU A 275 -2.22 28.01 -10.05
N GLY A 276 -3.55 27.94 -9.99
CA GLY A 276 -4.46 28.88 -10.64
C GLY A 276 -4.94 28.47 -12.03
N ASP A 277 -4.35 27.44 -12.62
CA ASP A 277 -4.84 26.87 -13.89
C ASP A 277 -6.17 26.14 -13.70
N GLU A 278 -6.89 25.97 -14.82
CA GLU A 278 -8.06 25.11 -14.85
C GLU A 278 -7.67 23.67 -14.49
N ASN A 279 -8.42 23.06 -13.61
CA ASN A 279 -8.16 21.71 -13.09
C ASN A 279 -6.95 21.57 -12.13
N ALA A 280 -6.34 22.65 -11.64
CA ALA A 280 -5.41 22.58 -10.54
C ALA A 280 -6.10 22.10 -9.24
N ILE A 281 -5.37 21.40 -8.39
CA ILE A 281 -5.79 21.18 -7.00
C ILE A 281 -5.49 22.48 -6.24
N THR A 282 -6.53 23.15 -5.77
CA THR A 282 -6.38 24.48 -5.16
C THR A 282 -5.84 24.40 -3.75
N GLN A 283 -5.16 25.46 -3.29
CA GLN A 283 -4.72 25.55 -1.91
C GLN A 283 -5.86 25.49 -0.90
N GLU A 284 -7.07 25.94 -1.27
CA GLU A 284 -8.26 25.84 -0.43
C GLU A 284 -8.71 24.40 -0.27
N GLU A 285 -8.72 23.61 -1.37
CA GLU A 285 -8.99 22.17 -1.33
C GLU A 285 -7.93 21.45 -0.47
N VAL A 286 -6.66 21.81 -0.60
CA VAL A 286 -5.56 21.26 0.21
C VAL A 286 -5.77 21.56 1.69
N LYS A 287 -6.01 22.81 2.06
CA LYS A 287 -6.24 23.20 3.46
C LYS A 287 -7.43 22.45 4.07
N THR A 288 -8.54 22.41 3.35
CA THR A 288 -9.74 21.68 3.80
C THR A 288 -9.46 20.20 3.96
N GLY A 289 -8.81 19.59 2.97
CA GLY A 289 -8.49 18.17 2.98
C GLY A 289 -7.47 17.77 4.06
N LEU A 290 -6.53 18.64 4.42
CA LEU A 290 -5.61 18.42 5.53
C LEU A 290 -6.34 18.49 6.89
N VAL A 291 -7.31 19.38 7.07
CA VAL A 291 -8.15 19.40 8.28
C VAL A 291 -8.92 18.07 8.43
N LEU A 292 -9.49 17.56 7.34
CA LEU A 292 -10.16 16.25 7.35
C LEU A 292 -9.17 15.11 7.65
N ARG A 293 -7.94 15.19 7.12
CA ARG A 293 -6.87 14.24 7.44
C ARG A 293 -6.52 14.25 8.93
N ASP A 294 -6.36 15.43 9.53
CA ASP A 294 -6.04 15.56 10.96
C ASP A 294 -7.16 14.99 11.85
N GLN A 295 -8.42 15.19 11.47
CA GLN A 295 -9.57 14.56 12.15
C GLN A 295 -9.50 13.04 12.04
N ARG A 296 -9.22 12.49 10.85
CA ARG A 296 -9.05 11.05 10.65
C ARG A 296 -7.90 10.47 11.49
N ILE A 297 -6.77 11.19 11.61
CA ILE A 297 -5.65 10.78 12.45
C ILE A 297 -6.07 10.74 13.94
N ALA A 298 -6.80 11.74 14.40
CA ALA A 298 -7.31 11.77 15.76
C ALA A 298 -8.25 10.60 16.05
N ASP A 299 -9.17 10.30 15.13
CA ASP A 299 -10.10 9.18 15.23
C ASP A 299 -9.36 7.83 15.26
N ASN A 300 -8.40 7.61 14.34
CA ASN A 300 -7.58 6.41 14.29
C ASN A 300 -6.78 6.22 15.60
N THR A 301 -6.20 7.30 16.11
CA THR A 301 -5.45 7.29 17.38
C THR A 301 -6.32 6.91 18.55
N THR A 302 -7.53 7.47 18.63
CA THR A 302 -8.51 7.14 19.67
C THR A 302 -8.94 5.68 19.61
N ARG A 303 -9.25 5.17 18.42
CA ARG A 303 -9.61 3.75 18.21
C ARG A 303 -8.49 2.82 18.62
N ARG A 304 -7.25 3.12 18.22
CA ARG A 304 -6.07 2.32 18.61
C ARG A 304 -5.93 2.25 20.14
N ASN A 305 -6.05 3.38 20.84
CA ASN A 305 -5.92 3.46 22.29
C ASN A 305 -7.03 2.68 23.02
N THR A 306 -8.26 2.72 22.50
CA THR A 306 -9.41 1.99 23.06
C THR A 306 -9.29 0.48 22.82
N SER A 307 -8.86 0.05 21.65
CA SER A 307 -8.65 -1.38 21.30
C SER A 307 -7.47 -2.01 22.06
N GLY A 308 -6.40 -1.24 22.31
CA GLY A 308 -5.22 -1.71 23.08
C GLY A 308 -5.51 -1.96 24.57
N GLY A 309 -6.47 -1.24 25.16
CA GLY A 309 -6.89 -1.43 26.55
C GLY A 309 -7.55 -2.80 26.80
N ASN A 310 -8.36 -3.27 25.88
CA ASN A 310 -9.06 -4.56 26.00
C ASN A 310 -8.14 -5.78 25.79
N ARG A 311 -7.05 -5.65 25.02
CA ARG A 311 -6.09 -6.74 24.83
C ARG A 311 -5.21 -6.99 26.05
N ARG A 312 -4.89 -5.96 26.84
CA ARG A 312 -4.13 -6.14 28.08
C ARG A 312 -4.94 -6.80 29.21
N ALA A 313 -6.26 -6.62 29.21
CA ALA A 313 -7.14 -7.24 30.21
C ALA A 313 -7.41 -8.73 29.92
N SER A 314 -7.36 -9.20 28.68
CA SER A 314 -7.53 -10.61 28.32
C SER A 314 -6.22 -11.42 28.28
N ALA A 315 -5.05 -10.78 28.27
CA ALA A 315 -3.75 -11.46 28.30
C ALA A 315 -3.28 -11.80 29.73
N GLY A 316 -4.09 -11.55 30.76
CA GLY A 316 -3.77 -11.80 32.17
C GLY A 316 -3.90 -13.25 32.63
N MET A 317 -4.14 -14.23 31.75
CA MET A 317 -4.23 -15.65 32.11
C MET A 317 -3.53 -16.57 31.11
N ALA A 318 -2.26 -16.36 30.85
CA ALA A 318 -1.31 -17.38 30.38
C ALA A 318 0.11 -16.78 30.39
N ALA A 319 0.64 -16.57 31.56
CA ALA A 319 2.07 -16.33 31.71
C ALA A 319 2.69 -17.62 32.23
N ASN A 320 3.40 -18.32 31.36
CA ASN A 320 4.60 -19.03 31.78
C ASN A 320 5.54 -19.23 30.59
N THR A 321 6.74 -18.67 30.81
CA THR A 321 8.05 -19.06 30.28
C THR A 321 8.35 -18.79 28.80
N LEU A 322 9.13 -17.78 28.50
CA LEU A 322 10.56 -17.83 28.22
C LEU A 322 11.08 -16.44 27.85
N ASP A 323 12.06 -15.98 28.59
CA ASP A 323 12.94 -14.87 28.22
C ASP A 323 13.50 -15.12 26.81
N SER A 324 13.33 -14.17 25.92
CA SER A 324 14.19 -14.05 24.75
C SER A 324 14.22 -12.60 24.27
N VAL A 325 15.37 -12.01 24.49
CA VAL A 325 16.11 -11.03 23.69
C VAL A 325 15.28 -10.24 22.69
N THR A 326 15.09 -8.98 23.01
CA THR A 326 14.56 -7.93 22.17
C THR A 326 15.48 -7.65 20.98
N ALA A 327 15.14 -8.20 19.82
CA ALA A 327 15.56 -7.61 18.56
C ALA A 327 14.63 -6.41 18.24
N PRO A 328 15.12 -5.32 17.64
CA PRO A 328 14.27 -4.22 17.22
C PRO A 328 13.43 -4.68 16.04
N THR A 329 12.23 -5.11 16.30
CA THR A 329 11.21 -5.38 15.30
C THR A 329 10.81 -4.06 14.65
N VAL A 330 11.31 -3.79 13.46
CA VAL A 330 10.64 -2.92 12.51
C VAL A 330 9.30 -3.58 12.23
N GLY A 331 8.21 -2.95 12.73
CA GLY A 331 6.91 -3.55 12.93
C GLY A 331 6.33 -4.28 11.73
N THR A 332 6.21 -5.57 11.89
CA THR A 332 5.18 -6.40 11.27
C THR A 332 3.92 -6.43 12.13
N GLU A 333 3.58 -5.33 12.78
CA GLU A 333 2.25 -5.20 13.36
C GLU A 333 1.30 -4.92 12.21
N ASP A 334 0.38 -5.85 12.00
CA ASP A 334 -0.80 -5.64 11.15
C ASP A 334 -1.51 -4.37 11.66
N PRO A 335 -1.48 -3.24 10.93
CA PRO A 335 -2.10 -2.00 11.40
C PRO A 335 -3.63 -2.13 11.51
N PHE A 336 -4.16 -3.26 11.04
CA PHE A 336 -5.57 -3.59 11.00
C PHE A 336 -5.96 -4.75 11.92
N GLY A 337 -5.11 -5.14 12.87
CA GLY A 337 -5.47 -6.11 13.92
C GLY A 337 -6.60 -5.65 14.85
N GLY A 338 -7.28 -4.55 14.54
CA GLY A 338 -8.58 -4.16 15.08
C GLY A 338 -9.70 -4.86 14.33
N ASN A 339 -10.75 -5.23 15.05
CA ASN A 339 -11.98 -5.74 14.44
C ASN A 339 -12.44 -4.79 13.34
N PHE A 340 -12.63 -5.30 12.13
CA PHE A 340 -13.20 -4.56 11.00
C PHE A 340 -14.62 -4.07 11.25
N ASP A 341 -15.23 -4.49 12.35
CA ASP A 341 -16.56 -4.04 12.78
C ASP A 341 -16.61 -2.56 13.19
N ASP A 342 -15.46 -1.90 13.41
CA ASP A 342 -15.38 -0.48 13.78
C ASP A 342 -15.32 0.48 12.58
N PHE A 343 -15.21 -0.03 11.35
CA PHE A 343 -15.27 0.81 10.17
C PHE A 343 -16.74 1.01 9.74
N ASN A 344 -17.41 1.97 10.36
CA ASN A 344 -18.66 2.52 9.83
C ASN A 344 -18.32 3.37 8.60
N PHE A 345 -18.64 2.86 7.42
CA PHE A 345 -18.71 3.63 6.17
C PHE A 345 -20.14 4.14 5.96
#